data_435c1529db9b4d6c48b168b38ffbe498
#
_entry.id   435c1529db9b4d6c48b168b38ffbe498
#
_cell.length_a   1.000
_cell.length_b   1.000
_cell.length_c   1.000
_cell.angle_alpha   90.00
_cell.angle_beta   90.00
_cell.angle_gamma   90.00
#
_symmetry.space_group_name_H-M   'P 1'
#
loop_
_entity.id
_entity.type
_entity.pdbx_description
1 polymer ?
#
loop_
_entity_poly.entity_id
_entity_poly.type
_entity_poly.pdbx_seq_one_letter_code
_entity_poly.pdbx_strand_id
1 'polypeptide(L)'
;MNIKLLFIPLLLFSSQLYAETIHLGILNTSGNEAENVLYAETASVLKYKLKPRNVEVSTYDLPGLEKAIAAGKLDFFISNPGFYVSSRQKLDTTALASQSNQFFRRPDRALGSVFVVPQQNSNNFSLRDLKGKSVCAVAPNAYGGLYIALGELNRRGFNP
;
A
#
# COMPACT_ATOMS: atom_id res chain seq x y z
N MET A 1 9.70 -75.97 -7.19
CA MET A 1 9.75 -74.67 -7.88
C MET A 1 9.19 -73.61 -6.91
N ASN A 2 10.08 -72.97 -6.15
CA ASN A 2 9.72 -72.05 -5.06
C ASN A 2 9.69 -70.61 -5.61
N ILE A 3 8.51 -70.09 -5.78
CA ILE A 3 8.31 -68.65 -6.12
C ILE A 3 8.40 -67.84 -4.84
N LYS A 4 9.52 -67.13 -4.65
CA LYS A 4 9.65 -66.11 -3.59
C LYS A 4 8.90 -64.85 -4.07
N LEU A 5 7.72 -64.57 -3.48
CA LEU A 5 7.01 -63.31 -3.66
C LEU A 5 7.83 -62.20 -3.01
N LEU A 6 8.40 -61.31 -3.84
CA LEU A 6 9.12 -60.13 -3.39
C LEU A 6 8.06 -59.05 -3.06
N PHE A 7 7.82 -58.83 -1.75
CA PHE A 7 6.94 -57.75 -1.27
C PHE A 7 7.73 -56.44 -1.36
N ILE A 8 7.45 -55.60 -2.36
CA ILE A 8 7.97 -54.23 -2.45
C ILE A 8 7.03 -53.36 -1.63
N PRO A 9 7.45 -52.72 -0.50
CA PRO A 9 6.63 -51.77 0.20
C PRO A 9 6.51 -50.52 -0.68
N LEU A 10 5.29 -50.25 -1.15
CA LEU A 10 4.94 -49.03 -1.84
C LEU A 10 4.94 -47.90 -0.77
N LEU A 11 6.06 -47.21 -0.63
CA LEU A 11 6.17 -45.99 0.16
C LEU A 11 5.30 -44.90 -0.49
N LEU A 12 4.06 -44.77 0.02
CA LEU A 12 3.20 -43.63 -0.25
C LEU A 12 3.84 -42.39 0.35
N PHE A 13 4.64 -41.69 -0.45
CA PHE A 13 5.00 -40.31 -0.16
C PHE A 13 3.71 -39.47 -0.20
N SER A 14 3.06 -39.33 0.92
CA SER A 14 2.04 -38.29 1.11
C SER A 14 2.77 -36.96 1.10
N SER A 15 2.92 -36.35 -0.08
CA SER A 15 3.25 -34.93 -0.20
C SER A 15 2.14 -34.17 0.49
N GLN A 16 2.37 -33.76 1.73
CA GLN A 16 1.52 -32.77 2.38
C GLN A 16 1.65 -31.49 1.53
N LEU A 17 0.64 -31.26 0.71
CA LEU A 17 0.44 -29.97 0.06
C LEU A 17 0.15 -28.96 1.17
N TYR A 18 1.20 -28.39 1.75
CA TYR A 18 1.07 -27.21 2.58
C TYR A 18 0.52 -26.11 1.67
N ALA A 19 -0.71 -25.72 1.91
CA ALA A 19 -1.27 -24.55 1.24
C ALA A 19 -0.39 -23.36 1.63
N GLU A 20 0.35 -22.83 0.65
CA GLU A 20 1.24 -21.69 0.81
C GLU A 20 0.46 -20.50 1.39
N THR A 21 0.96 -19.92 2.48
CA THR A 21 0.36 -18.73 3.08
C THR A 21 0.80 -17.50 2.30
N ILE A 22 -0.14 -16.69 1.89
CA ILE A 22 0.08 -15.39 1.23
C ILE A 22 0.12 -14.32 2.30
N HIS A 23 1.23 -13.58 2.37
CA HIS A 23 1.43 -12.46 3.29
C HIS A 23 1.13 -11.13 2.60
N LEU A 24 0.05 -10.47 3.04
CA LEU A 24 -0.39 -9.18 2.52
C LEU A 24 -0.08 -8.06 3.52
N GLY A 25 0.77 -7.12 3.14
CA GLY A 25 1.03 -5.90 3.89
C GLY A 25 0.09 -4.77 3.50
N ILE A 26 -0.42 -4.01 4.45
CA ILE A 26 -1.26 -2.83 4.20
C ILE A 26 -0.64 -1.61 4.86
N LEU A 27 -0.45 -0.56 4.07
CA LEU A 27 0.01 0.72 4.59
C LEU A 27 -1.11 1.40 5.39
N ASN A 28 -0.87 1.61 6.68
CA ASN A 28 -1.69 2.44 7.56
C ASN A 28 -0.89 3.67 7.98
N THR A 29 -1.18 4.82 7.38
CA THR A 29 -0.46 6.07 7.64
C THR A 29 -0.98 6.83 8.83
N SER A 30 -2.21 6.57 9.25
CA SER A 30 -2.87 7.28 10.35
C SER A 30 -2.61 6.62 11.71
N GLY A 31 -2.20 5.35 11.72
CA GLY A 31 -2.14 4.54 12.94
C GLY A 31 -3.54 4.29 13.55
N ASN A 32 -4.61 4.66 12.85
CA ASN A 32 -5.97 4.56 13.35
C ASN A 32 -6.54 3.16 13.13
N GLU A 33 -7.17 2.61 14.16
CA GLU A 33 -7.87 1.32 14.08
C GLU A 33 -9.00 1.31 13.05
N ALA A 34 -9.61 2.45 12.76
CA ALA A 34 -10.66 2.56 11.73
C ALA A 34 -10.15 2.18 10.33
N GLU A 35 -8.90 2.45 9.99
CA GLU A 35 -8.29 1.96 8.73
C GLU A 35 -8.14 0.44 8.74
N ASN A 36 -7.85 -0.17 9.88
CA ASN A 36 -7.77 -1.62 10.01
C ASN A 36 -9.13 -2.28 9.73
N VAL A 37 -10.23 -1.66 10.17
CA VAL A 37 -11.60 -2.14 9.90
C VAL A 37 -11.92 -2.06 8.40
N LEU A 38 -11.53 -0.97 7.72
CA LEU A 38 -11.76 -0.81 6.28
C LEU A 38 -11.09 -1.92 5.45
N TYR A 39 -9.92 -2.37 5.88
CA TYR A 39 -9.20 -3.45 5.21
C TYR A 39 -9.61 -4.86 5.66
N ALA A 40 -10.31 -5.00 6.78
CA ALA A 40 -10.78 -6.30 7.27
C ALA A 40 -11.75 -6.98 6.29
N GLU A 41 -12.64 -6.22 5.65
CA GLU A 41 -13.55 -6.73 4.62
C GLU A 41 -12.76 -7.20 3.39
N THR A 42 -11.81 -6.41 2.90
CA THR A 42 -10.92 -6.79 1.80
C THR A 42 -10.15 -8.07 2.13
N ALA A 43 -9.59 -8.16 3.33
CA ALA A 43 -8.92 -9.36 3.81
C ALA A 43 -9.84 -10.59 3.82
N SER A 44 -11.08 -10.43 4.26
CA SER A 44 -12.07 -11.51 4.30
C SER A 44 -12.43 -12.02 2.90
N VAL A 45 -12.63 -11.10 1.95
CA VAL A 45 -12.88 -11.45 0.54
C VAL A 45 -11.69 -12.20 -0.06
N LEU A 46 -10.46 -11.73 0.18
CA LEU A 46 -9.25 -12.39 -0.31
C LEU A 46 -9.09 -13.79 0.28
N LYS A 47 -9.27 -13.95 1.59
CA LYS A 47 -9.27 -15.27 2.26
C LYS A 47 -10.28 -16.23 1.67
N TYR A 48 -11.45 -15.74 1.31
CA TYR A 48 -12.48 -16.58 0.68
C TYR A 48 -12.12 -16.95 -0.77
N LYS A 49 -11.68 -15.98 -1.57
CA LYS A 49 -11.42 -16.16 -3.01
C LYS A 49 -10.15 -16.97 -3.30
N LEU A 50 -9.17 -16.95 -2.41
CA LEU A 50 -7.87 -17.58 -2.62
C LEU A 50 -7.75 -18.98 -2.00
N LYS A 51 -8.85 -19.53 -1.45
CA LYS A 51 -8.85 -20.93 -0.99
C LYS A 51 -8.33 -21.90 -2.06
N PRO A 52 -7.56 -22.91 -1.70
CA PRO A 52 -7.22 -23.35 -0.35
C PRO A 52 -6.04 -22.60 0.31
N ARG A 53 -5.43 -21.60 -0.34
CA ARG A 53 -4.34 -20.82 0.25
C ARG A 53 -4.82 -20.03 1.45
N ASN A 54 -3.98 -19.94 2.47
CA ASN A 54 -4.20 -19.04 3.59
C ASN A 54 -3.76 -17.62 3.21
N VAL A 55 -4.40 -16.58 3.76
CA VAL A 55 -4.00 -15.17 3.58
C VAL A 55 -3.84 -14.54 4.96
N GLU A 56 -2.64 -14.09 5.26
CA GLU A 56 -2.32 -13.31 6.45
C GLU A 56 -2.18 -11.84 6.08
N VAL A 57 -2.87 -10.99 6.83
CA VAL A 57 -2.89 -9.54 6.59
C VAL A 57 -2.27 -8.83 7.78
N SER A 58 -1.30 -7.97 7.50
CA SER A 58 -0.61 -7.15 8.50
C SER A 58 -0.60 -5.68 8.09
N THR A 59 -0.75 -4.79 9.03
CA THR A 59 -0.70 -3.33 8.81
C THR A 59 0.66 -2.77 9.21
N TYR A 60 1.12 -1.77 8.48
CA TYR A 60 2.44 -1.16 8.65
C TYR A 60 2.36 0.36 8.50
N ASP A 61 3.19 1.08 9.22
CA ASP A 61 3.56 2.44 8.87
C ASP A 61 4.51 2.46 7.65
N LEU A 62 4.86 3.64 7.14
CA LEU A 62 5.72 3.76 5.96
C LEU A 62 7.09 3.09 6.13
N PRO A 63 7.86 3.35 7.21
CA PRO A 63 9.16 2.68 7.44
C PRO A 63 9.03 1.17 7.64
N GLY A 64 7.99 0.74 8.34
CA GLY A 64 7.71 -0.67 8.61
C GLY A 64 7.39 -1.45 7.33
N LEU A 65 6.57 -0.87 6.45
CA LEU A 65 6.24 -1.48 5.17
C LEU A 65 7.49 -1.62 4.28
N GLU A 66 8.29 -0.57 4.15
CA GLU A 66 9.54 -0.61 3.38
C GLU A 66 10.47 -1.72 3.88
N LYS A 67 10.66 -1.81 5.21
CA LYS A 67 11.48 -2.84 5.83
C LYS A 67 10.94 -4.25 5.61
N ALA A 68 9.63 -4.43 5.70
CA ALA A 68 9.00 -5.74 5.51
C ALA A 68 9.13 -6.23 4.05
N ILE A 69 8.95 -5.32 3.07
CA ILE A 69 9.15 -5.64 1.65
C ILE A 69 10.63 -5.96 1.38
N ALA A 70 11.56 -5.12 1.83
CA ALA A 70 12.99 -5.33 1.64
C ALA A 70 13.50 -6.65 2.26
N ALA A 71 12.85 -7.10 3.33
CA ALA A 71 13.15 -8.37 4.00
C ALA A 71 12.48 -9.59 3.34
N GLY A 72 11.72 -9.42 2.24
CA GLY A 72 10.98 -10.50 1.58
C GLY A 72 9.89 -11.14 2.43
N LYS A 73 9.32 -10.39 3.40
CA LYS A 73 8.28 -10.89 4.31
C LYS A 73 6.87 -10.80 3.74
N LEU A 74 6.71 -10.12 2.62
CA LEU A 74 5.40 -9.87 1.99
C LEU A 74 5.42 -10.33 0.56
N ASP A 75 4.38 -11.05 0.17
CA ASP A 75 4.12 -11.42 -1.22
C ASP A 75 3.42 -10.29 -1.97
N PHE A 76 2.53 -9.58 -1.28
CA PHE A 76 1.79 -8.44 -1.81
C PHE A 76 1.69 -7.32 -0.78
N PHE A 77 1.49 -6.11 -1.27
CA PHE A 77 1.17 -4.98 -0.39
C PHE A 77 0.21 -3.99 -1.06
N ILE A 78 -0.55 -3.30 -0.21
CA ILE A 78 -1.42 -2.17 -0.60
C ILE A 78 -0.80 -0.91 -0.03
N SER A 79 -0.57 0.08 -0.87
CA SER A 79 0.02 1.36 -0.47
C SER A 79 -0.58 2.53 -1.24
N ASN A 80 -0.23 3.75 -0.82
CA ASN A 80 -0.54 4.92 -1.61
C ASN A 80 0.39 5.05 -2.84
N PRO A 81 -0.04 5.76 -3.90
CA PRO A 81 0.76 5.92 -5.13
C PRO A 81 2.13 6.54 -4.90
N GLY A 82 2.26 7.46 -3.93
CA GLY A 82 3.53 8.11 -3.62
C GLY A 82 4.58 7.14 -3.11
N PHE A 83 4.21 6.25 -2.18
CA PHE A 83 5.08 5.18 -1.71
C PHE A 83 5.51 4.26 -2.86
N TYR A 84 4.55 3.81 -3.68
CA TYR A 84 4.87 2.96 -4.82
C TYR A 84 5.87 3.61 -5.77
N VAL A 85 5.62 4.86 -6.20
CA VAL A 85 6.51 5.57 -7.15
C VAL A 85 7.91 5.79 -6.57
N SER A 86 8.02 6.16 -5.28
CA SER A 86 9.31 6.42 -4.63
C SER A 86 10.10 5.15 -4.33
N SER A 87 9.44 4.02 -4.16
CA SER A 87 10.06 2.77 -3.70
C SER A 87 10.25 1.70 -4.78
N ARG A 88 9.50 1.78 -5.90
CA ARG A 88 9.43 0.71 -6.89
C ARG A 88 10.77 0.24 -7.44
N GLN A 89 11.71 1.16 -7.70
CA GLN A 89 13.02 0.81 -8.21
C GLN A 89 13.91 0.18 -7.14
N LYS A 90 13.83 0.71 -5.92
CA LYS A 90 14.62 0.25 -4.77
C LYS A 90 14.16 -1.13 -4.28
N LEU A 91 12.87 -1.41 -4.34
CA LEU A 91 12.25 -2.62 -3.80
C LEU A 91 11.86 -3.64 -4.87
N ASP A 92 12.18 -3.38 -6.15
CA ASP A 92 11.86 -4.24 -7.29
C ASP A 92 10.40 -4.72 -7.30
N THR A 93 9.47 -3.77 -7.18
CA THR A 93 8.04 -4.05 -7.05
C THR A 93 7.26 -3.63 -8.30
N THR A 94 6.20 -4.37 -8.62
CA THR A 94 5.34 -4.12 -9.78
C THR A 94 3.89 -3.92 -9.34
N ALA A 95 3.23 -2.87 -9.88
CA ALA A 95 1.81 -2.64 -9.64
C ALA A 95 0.95 -3.67 -10.39
N LEU A 96 0.10 -4.37 -9.67
CA LEU A 96 -0.85 -5.34 -10.23
C LEU A 96 -2.21 -4.72 -10.51
N ALA A 97 -2.67 -3.84 -9.64
CA ALA A 97 -3.97 -3.19 -9.73
C ALA A 97 -3.94 -1.82 -9.04
N SER A 98 -4.87 -0.97 -9.41
CA SER A 98 -5.13 0.30 -8.75
C SER A 98 -6.58 0.34 -8.28
N GLN A 99 -6.79 0.73 -7.03
CA GLN A 99 -8.13 0.91 -6.50
C GLN A 99 -8.78 2.13 -7.14
N SER A 100 -9.96 1.93 -7.73
CA SER A 100 -10.82 3.03 -8.20
C SER A 100 -11.83 3.39 -7.12
N ASN A 101 -11.89 4.66 -6.76
CA ASN A 101 -12.86 5.13 -5.78
C ASN A 101 -14.21 5.40 -6.47
N GLN A 102 -15.23 4.58 -6.19
CA GLN A 102 -16.56 4.69 -6.79
C GLN A 102 -17.37 5.89 -6.29
N PHE A 103 -16.97 6.53 -5.18
CA PHE A 103 -17.67 7.72 -4.66
C PHE A 103 -17.50 8.95 -5.55
N PHE A 104 -16.53 8.96 -6.44
CA PHE A 104 -16.33 10.05 -7.37
C PHE A 104 -16.77 9.65 -8.77
N ARG A 105 -17.71 10.40 -9.36
CA ARG A 105 -18.15 10.19 -10.75
C ARG A 105 -17.02 10.37 -11.78
N ARG A 106 -15.88 10.93 -11.33
CA ARG A 106 -14.66 11.13 -12.12
C ARG A 106 -13.48 10.58 -11.34
N PRO A 107 -12.97 9.38 -11.69
CA PRO A 107 -11.83 8.74 -11.01
C PRO A 107 -10.55 9.59 -11.02
N ASP A 108 -10.38 10.44 -12.03
CA ASP A 108 -9.26 11.37 -12.23
C ASP A 108 -9.17 12.48 -11.16
N ARG A 109 -10.22 12.66 -10.35
CA ARG A 109 -10.29 13.69 -9.30
C ARG A 109 -10.41 13.10 -7.90
N ALA A 110 -10.02 11.84 -7.73
CA ALA A 110 -10.23 11.10 -6.48
C ALA A 110 -9.39 11.60 -5.30
N LEU A 111 -8.26 12.25 -5.55
CA LEU A 111 -7.36 12.76 -4.52
C LEU A 111 -6.85 14.15 -4.89
N GLY A 112 -6.98 15.09 -3.95
CA GLY A 112 -6.47 16.45 -4.06
C GLY A 112 -5.58 16.81 -2.88
N SER A 113 -4.95 17.98 -2.99
CA SER A 113 -4.19 18.61 -1.93
C SER A 113 -4.76 19.99 -1.63
N VAL A 114 -4.74 20.40 -0.37
CA VAL A 114 -5.20 21.73 0.04
C VAL A 114 -4.13 22.41 0.88
N PHE A 115 -3.95 23.71 0.65
CA PHE A 115 -3.17 24.56 1.56
C PHE A 115 -4.10 25.12 2.61
N VAL A 116 -3.74 24.93 3.86
CA VAL A 116 -4.51 25.43 5.01
C VAL A 116 -3.72 26.56 5.66
N VAL A 117 -4.39 27.66 5.91
CA VAL A 117 -3.83 28.81 6.61
C VAL A 117 -4.74 29.19 7.80
N PRO A 118 -4.21 29.85 8.84
CA PRO A 118 -5.05 30.37 9.93
C PRO A 118 -6.15 31.26 9.39
N GLN A 119 -7.36 31.20 9.98
CA GLN A 119 -8.54 31.91 9.52
C GLN A 119 -8.31 33.44 9.41
N GLN A 120 -7.55 34.01 10.34
CA GLN A 120 -7.20 35.44 10.32
C GLN A 120 -6.42 35.88 9.07
N ASN A 121 -5.79 34.93 8.38
CA ASN A 121 -4.99 35.17 7.17
C ASN A 121 -5.72 34.76 5.89
N SER A 122 -6.93 34.18 6.00
CA SER A 122 -7.60 33.53 4.86
C SER A 122 -8.15 34.50 3.82
N ASN A 123 -8.58 35.71 4.23
CA ASN A 123 -9.31 36.62 3.34
C ASN A 123 -8.50 37.19 2.18
N ASN A 124 -7.17 37.28 2.32
CA ASN A 124 -6.28 37.84 1.31
C ASN A 124 -5.13 36.89 0.93
N PHE A 125 -5.18 35.63 1.34
CA PHE A 125 -4.10 34.68 1.09
C PHE A 125 -4.12 34.21 -0.37
N SER A 126 -2.97 34.29 -1.00
CA SER A 126 -2.69 33.73 -2.33
C SER A 126 -1.48 32.79 -2.28
N LEU A 127 -1.32 31.95 -3.31
CA LEU A 127 -0.13 31.08 -3.38
C LEU A 127 1.20 31.87 -3.44
N ARG A 128 1.17 33.13 -3.87
CA ARG A 128 2.36 34.00 -3.91
C ARG A 128 2.87 34.33 -2.50
N ASP A 129 1.98 34.31 -1.52
CA ASP A 129 2.32 34.61 -0.13
C ASP A 129 3.09 33.46 0.56
N LEU A 130 3.18 32.30 -0.11
CA LEU A 130 4.03 31.18 0.32
C LEU A 130 5.53 31.48 0.16
N LYS A 131 5.91 32.44 -0.68
CA LYS A 131 7.31 32.78 -0.91
C LYS A 131 8.00 33.17 0.40
N GLY A 132 9.07 32.45 0.74
CA GLY A 132 9.82 32.65 1.99
C GLY A 132 9.10 32.20 3.26
N LYS A 133 8.03 31.43 3.14
CA LYS A 133 7.29 30.85 4.29
C LYS A 133 7.61 29.37 4.44
N SER A 134 7.54 28.91 5.68
CA SER A 134 7.58 27.48 5.99
C SER A 134 6.22 26.86 5.76
N VAL A 135 6.21 25.70 5.12
CA VAL A 135 4.99 24.89 4.90
C VAL A 135 5.17 23.53 5.56
N CYS A 136 4.23 23.16 6.42
CA CYS A 136 4.20 21.83 7.01
C CYS A 136 3.50 20.85 6.08
N ALA A 137 4.09 19.69 5.92
CA ALA A 137 3.49 18.58 5.19
C ALA A 137 3.24 17.40 6.14
N VAL A 138 2.32 16.51 5.76
CA VAL A 138 1.99 15.31 6.55
C VAL A 138 3.20 14.39 6.73
N ALA A 139 3.93 14.16 5.65
CA ALA A 139 5.19 13.41 5.64
C ALA A 139 5.98 13.69 4.35
N PRO A 140 7.30 13.46 4.31
CA PRO A 140 8.15 13.69 3.13
C PRO A 140 7.73 12.88 1.89
N ASN A 141 7.05 11.77 2.07
CA ASN A 141 6.60 10.86 1.02
C ASN A 141 5.06 10.77 0.92
N ALA A 142 4.34 11.74 1.51
CA ALA A 142 2.89 11.79 1.44
C ALA A 142 2.42 12.26 0.05
N TYR A 143 1.78 11.38 -0.71
CA TYR A 143 1.32 11.71 -2.06
C TYR A 143 0.32 12.87 -2.07
N GLY A 144 -0.80 12.73 -1.35
CA GLY A 144 -1.81 13.78 -1.24
C GLY A 144 -1.35 14.99 -0.43
N GLY A 145 -0.63 14.75 0.66
CA GLY A 145 -0.22 15.79 1.60
C GLY A 145 1.02 16.60 1.20
N LEU A 146 1.78 16.17 0.19
CA LEU A 146 2.98 16.88 -0.27
C LEU A 146 3.13 16.87 -1.80
N TYR A 147 3.21 15.69 -2.45
CA TYR A 147 3.62 15.63 -3.85
C TYR A 147 2.64 16.32 -4.81
N ILE A 148 1.34 16.18 -4.57
CA ILE A 148 0.33 16.89 -5.39
C ILE A 148 0.46 18.40 -5.21
N ALA A 149 0.66 18.89 -3.96
CA ALA A 149 0.85 20.29 -3.67
C ALA A 149 2.12 20.85 -4.34
N LEU A 150 3.26 20.15 -4.22
CA LEU A 150 4.51 20.54 -4.87
C LEU A 150 4.39 20.54 -6.39
N GLY A 151 3.74 19.53 -6.97
CA GLY A 151 3.49 19.46 -8.41
C GLY A 151 2.68 20.66 -8.91
N GLU A 152 1.66 21.07 -8.17
CA GLU A 152 0.85 22.26 -8.52
C GLU A 152 1.64 23.56 -8.35
N LEU A 153 2.44 23.69 -7.31
CA LEU A 153 3.31 24.84 -7.14
C LEU A 153 4.32 24.97 -8.30
N ASN A 154 5.01 23.86 -8.65
CA ASN A 154 5.93 23.84 -9.79
C ASN A 154 5.25 24.19 -11.10
N ARG A 155 4.05 23.67 -11.36
CA ARG A 155 3.28 23.99 -12.56
C ARG A 155 2.92 25.49 -12.67
N ARG A 156 2.81 26.16 -11.53
CA ARG A 156 2.55 27.61 -11.44
C ARG A 156 3.81 28.46 -11.35
N GLY A 157 5.00 27.86 -11.49
CA GLY A 157 6.27 28.56 -11.45
C GLY A 157 6.78 28.90 -10.06
N PHE A 158 6.23 28.26 -9.02
CA PHE A 158 6.78 28.37 -7.66
C PHE A 158 7.71 27.17 -7.42
N ASN A 159 8.99 27.46 -7.24
CA ASN A 159 9.96 26.48 -6.74
C ASN A 159 10.04 26.64 -5.21
N PRO A 160 9.51 25.68 -4.43
CA PRO A 160 9.60 25.68 -2.97
C PRO A 160 11.01 25.36 -2.49
#